data_c107cef069198c75311ed41e0412b080
#
_entry.id   c107cef069198c75311ed41e0412b080
#
_cell.length_a   1.000
_cell.length_b   1.000
_cell.length_c   1.000
_cell.angle_alpha   90.00
_cell.angle_beta   90.00
_cell.angle_gamma   90.00
#
_symmetry.space_group_name_H-M   'P 1'
#
loop_
_entity.id
_entity.type
_entity.pdbx_description
1 polymer ?
#
loop_
_entity_poly.entity_id
_entity_poly.type
_entity_poly.pdbx_seq_one_letter_code
_entity_poly.pdbx_strand_id
1 'polypeptide(L)'
;MIKNIIEFFRVISELRFIIPLLKYKWPNPDDNASLAHTFQDSVDKYGNQNFIYFEDQILTYSQTNQAANILANRLIKDGVTHSDRVVLFMENRPEYIISILALNKIGAIGVLINTSLTGAPLVHCINSSDSKKCIIGAELAAPLEGVLNEINVTDKSNIYWVKDGENYSCPSWASDLDTLLDESEKQTPKEIGNVTAK
;
A
#
# COMPACT_ATOMS: atom_id res chain seq x y z
N MET A 1 36.53 -38.43 7.61
CA MET A 1 35.30 -39.02 8.14
C MET A 1 34.44 -38.01 8.88
N ILE A 2 34.90 -37.28 9.89
CA ILE A 2 34.14 -36.30 10.69
C ILE A 2 33.56 -35.14 9.81
N LYS A 3 34.35 -34.63 8.85
CA LYS A 3 33.96 -33.53 7.96
C LYS A 3 32.72 -33.90 7.11
N ASN A 4 32.66 -35.11 6.60
CA ASN A 4 31.54 -35.61 5.80
C ASN A 4 30.27 -35.79 6.64
N ILE A 5 30.42 -36.11 7.95
CA ILE A 5 29.31 -36.24 8.88
C ILE A 5 28.71 -34.85 9.17
N ILE A 6 29.55 -33.84 9.37
CA ILE A 6 29.08 -32.46 9.60
C ILE A 6 28.36 -31.93 8.39
N GLU A 7 28.88 -32.13 7.18
CA GLU A 7 28.21 -31.73 5.93
C GLU A 7 26.88 -32.45 5.74
N PHE A 8 26.78 -33.73 6.05
CA PHE A 8 25.55 -34.49 5.99
C PHE A 8 24.43 -33.90 6.92
N PHE A 9 24.79 -33.61 8.17
CA PHE A 9 23.85 -32.97 9.11
C PHE A 9 23.46 -31.54 8.67
N ARG A 10 24.37 -30.79 8.05
CA ARG A 10 24.09 -29.49 7.50
C ARG A 10 23.07 -29.58 6.36
N VAL A 11 23.26 -30.51 5.41
CA VAL A 11 22.30 -30.75 4.32
C VAL A 11 20.93 -31.13 4.87
N ILE A 12 20.86 -32.04 5.86
CA ILE A 12 19.60 -32.42 6.49
C ILE A 12 18.93 -31.21 7.15
N SER A 13 19.70 -30.35 7.82
CA SER A 13 19.13 -29.14 8.44
C SER A 13 18.58 -28.13 7.41
N GLU A 14 19.17 -28.08 6.22
CA GLU A 14 18.70 -27.25 5.12
C GLU A 14 17.43 -27.83 4.43
N LEU A 15 17.32 -29.17 4.38
CA LEU A 15 16.12 -29.83 3.81
C LEU A 15 14.82 -29.44 4.52
N ARG A 16 14.85 -29.14 5.82
CA ARG A 16 13.65 -28.69 6.56
C ARG A 16 13.05 -27.40 6.00
N PHE A 17 13.87 -26.56 5.35
CA PHE A 17 13.41 -25.33 4.69
C PHE A 17 12.95 -25.58 3.26
N ILE A 18 13.53 -26.58 2.58
CA ILE A 18 13.22 -26.92 1.18
C ILE A 18 11.93 -27.73 1.08
N ILE A 19 11.70 -28.66 2.03
CA ILE A 19 10.51 -29.54 1.98
C ILE A 19 9.19 -28.76 2.02
N PRO A 20 9.00 -27.73 2.87
CA PRO A 20 7.81 -26.89 2.82
C PRO A 20 7.66 -26.14 1.49
N LEU A 21 8.79 -25.69 0.91
CA LEU A 21 8.78 -25.00 -0.38
C LEU A 21 8.35 -25.92 -1.53
N LEU A 22 8.78 -27.18 -1.53
CA LEU A 22 8.36 -28.19 -2.54
C LEU A 22 6.89 -28.56 -2.41
N LYS A 23 6.30 -28.39 -1.22
CA LYS A 23 4.87 -28.62 -0.95
C LYS A 23 4.01 -27.39 -1.18
N TYR A 24 4.64 -26.21 -1.43
CA TYR A 24 3.91 -24.98 -1.67
C TYR A 24 3.11 -25.09 -2.96
N LYS A 25 1.81 -24.92 -2.83
CA LYS A 25 0.92 -24.79 -3.99
C LYS A 25 0.69 -23.31 -4.24
N TRP A 26 0.99 -22.88 -5.45
CA TRP A 26 0.62 -21.52 -5.87
C TRP A 26 -0.90 -21.38 -5.81
N PRO A 27 -1.41 -20.27 -5.27
CA PRO A 27 -2.84 -20.01 -5.29
C PRO A 27 -3.35 -19.97 -6.73
N ASN A 28 -4.58 -20.43 -6.95
CA ASN A 28 -5.23 -20.19 -8.22
C ASN A 28 -5.58 -18.70 -8.36
N PRO A 29 -5.67 -18.19 -9.60
CA PRO A 29 -6.04 -16.78 -9.81
C PRO A 29 -7.35 -16.34 -9.14
N ASP A 30 -8.26 -17.26 -8.94
CA ASP A 30 -9.59 -16.99 -8.34
C ASP A 30 -9.63 -17.25 -6.82
N ASP A 31 -8.52 -17.70 -6.21
CA ASP A 31 -8.44 -17.88 -4.76
C ASP A 31 -8.38 -16.51 -4.05
N ASN A 32 -8.91 -16.46 -2.83
CA ASN A 32 -8.78 -15.31 -1.92
C ASN A 32 -7.36 -15.24 -1.32
N ALA A 33 -6.36 -15.13 -2.17
CA ALA A 33 -4.94 -15.14 -1.81
C ALA A 33 -4.23 -13.82 -2.18
N SER A 34 -4.98 -12.71 -2.13
CA SER A 34 -4.40 -11.38 -2.34
C SER A 34 -3.51 -10.94 -1.18
N LEU A 35 -2.72 -9.87 -1.40
CA LEU A 35 -1.94 -9.25 -0.34
C LEU A 35 -2.81 -8.85 0.86
N ALA A 36 -4.03 -8.36 0.61
CA ALA A 36 -4.96 -7.96 1.67
C ALA A 36 -5.37 -9.15 2.56
N HIS A 37 -5.67 -10.32 1.97
CA HIS A 37 -6.00 -11.53 2.73
C HIS A 37 -4.80 -12.04 3.53
N THR A 38 -3.63 -12.15 2.88
CA THR A 38 -2.38 -12.59 3.55
C THR A 38 -2.01 -11.68 4.71
N PHE A 39 -2.22 -10.37 4.55
CA PHE A 39 -1.97 -9.40 5.61
C PHE A 39 -3.01 -9.55 6.74
N GLN A 40 -4.30 -9.77 6.42
CA GLN A 40 -5.34 -10.01 7.42
C GLN A 40 -5.05 -11.26 8.26
N ASP A 41 -4.65 -12.37 7.62
CA ASP A 41 -4.23 -13.59 8.33
C ASP A 41 -3.04 -13.32 9.27
N SER A 42 -2.13 -12.44 8.85
CA SER A 42 -0.99 -12.03 9.68
C SER A 42 -1.42 -11.17 10.86
N VAL A 43 -2.41 -10.29 10.68
CA VAL A 43 -3.01 -9.49 11.75
C VAL A 43 -3.69 -10.39 12.79
N ASP A 44 -4.46 -11.38 12.33
CA ASP A 44 -5.16 -12.31 13.21
C ASP A 44 -4.17 -13.12 14.07
N LYS A 45 -3.01 -13.44 13.51
CA LYS A 45 -1.99 -14.24 14.18
C LYS A 45 -1.02 -13.42 15.03
N TYR A 46 -0.67 -12.21 14.58
CA TYR A 46 0.44 -11.41 15.13
C TYR A 46 0.03 -9.98 15.52
N GLY A 47 -1.26 -9.68 15.67
CA GLY A 47 -1.81 -8.33 15.78
C GLY A 47 -1.08 -7.37 16.71
N ASN A 48 -0.63 -7.85 17.88
CA ASN A 48 0.10 -7.04 18.86
C ASN A 48 1.61 -6.97 18.63
N GLN A 49 2.15 -7.67 17.63
CA GLN A 49 3.57 -7.60 17.31
C GLN A 49 3.87 -6.38 16.43
N ASN A 50 5.08 -5.88 16.51
CA ASN A 50 5.54 -4.78 15.69
C ASN A 50 5.68 -5.23 14.24
N PHE A 51 5.18 -4.42 13.31
CA PHE A 51 5.22 -4.67 11.87
C PHE A 51 6.08 -3.64 11.13
N ILE A 52 5.89 -2.34 11.42
CA ILE A 52 6.66 -1.27 10.81
C ILE A 52 7.57 -0.64 11.85
N TYR A 53 8.83 -0.48 11.49
CA TYR A 53 9.82 0.33 12.20
C TYR A 53 10.29 1.42 11.23
N PHE A 54 10.01 2.66 11.55
CA PHE A 54 10.38 3.79 10.71
C PHE A 54 10.72 4.98 11.61
N GLU A 55 11.97 5.41 11.58
CA GLU A 55 12.50 6.44 12.48
C GLU A 55 12.12 6.16 13.95
N ASP A 56 11.43 7.08 14.62
CA ASP A 56 10.96 6.92 15.99
C ASP A 56 9.55 6.28 16.08
N GLN A 57 8.95 5.94 14.95
CA GLN A 57 7.62 5.32 14.89
C GLN A 57 7.71 3.80 14.85
N ILE A 58 6.87 3.17 15.65
CA ILE A 58 6.68 1.72 15.62
C ILE A 58 5.18 1.45 15.52
N LEU A 59 4.76 0.75 14.47
CA LEU A 59 3.38 0.33 14.30
C LEU A 59 3.25 -1.19 14.39
N THR A 60 2.27 -1.68 15.12
CA THR A 60 1.92 -3.09 15.16
C THR A 60 1.12 -3.49 13.92
N TYR A 61 0.99 -4.81 13.68
CA TYR A 61 0.09 -5.32 12.63
C TYR A 61 -1.33 -4.78 12.77
N SER A 62 -1.90 -4.78 13.99
CA SER A 62 -3.25 -4.27 14.24
C SER A 62 -3.37 -2.77 13.97
N GLN A 63 -2.41 -1.96 14.38
CA GLN A 63 -2.43 -0.52 14.11
C GLN A 63 -2.35 -0.21 12.62
N THR A 64 -1.43 -0.87 11.90
CA THR A 64 -1.31 -0.73 10.45
C THR A 64 -2.59 -1.15 9.74
N ASN A 65 -3.20 -2.26 10.19
CA ASN A 65 -4.46 -2.75 9.63
C ASN A 65 -5.62 -1.78 9.84
N GLN A 66 -5.74 -1.21 11.03
CA GLN A 66 -6.77 -0.21 11.33
C GLN A 66 -6.61 1.04 10.47
N ALA A 67 -5.40 1.56 10.34
CA ALA A 67 -5.11 2.71 9.47
C ALA A 67 -5.46 2.40 7.99
N ALA A 68 -5.10 1.21 7.51
CA ALA A 68 -5.46 0.77 6.16
C ALA A 68 -6.97 0.62 5.97
N ASN A 69 -7.72 0.15 6.99
CA ASN A 69 -9.17 0.06 6.93
C ASN A 69 -9.83 1.44 6.83
N ILE A 70 -9.39 2.39 7.66
CA ILE A 70 -9.88 3.77 7.66
C ILE A 70 -9.69 4.40 6.27
N LEU A 71 -8.49 4.28 5.71
CA LEU A 71 -8.19 4.80 4.37
C LEU A 71 -9.01 4.08 3.29
N ALA A 72 -9.12 2.75 3.35
CA ALA A 72 -9.91 1.98 2.40
C ALA A 72 -11.38 2.40 2.41
N ASN A 73 -11.99 2.53 3.59
CA ASN A 73 -13.37 2.99 3.75
C ASN A 73 -13.55 4.42 3.22
N ARG A 74 -12.57 5.30 3.43
CA ARG A 74 -12.58 6.63 2.84
C ARG A 74 -12.56 6.59 1.30
N LEU A 75 -11.68 5.79 0.72
CA LEU A 75 -11.59 5.65 -0.74
C LEU A 75 -12.90 5.11 -1.35
N ILE A 76 -13.56 4.16 -0.69
CA ILE A 76 -14.89 3.66 -1.09
C ILE A 76 -15.92 4.77 -1.07
N LYS A 77 -15.98 5.58 -0.01
CA LYS A 77 -16.89 6.74 0.08
C LYS A 77 -16.67 7.73 -1.05
N ASP A 78 -15.43 7.88 -1.49
CA ASP A 78 -15.06 8.77 -2.59
C ASP A 78 -15.18 8.11 -3.98
N GLY A 79 -15.85 6.94 -4.04
CA GLY A 79 -16.20 6.26 -5.27
C GLY A 79 -15.08 5.43 -5.92
N VAL A 80 -14.02 5.08 -5.18
CA VAL A 80 -13.03 4.10 -5.66
C VAL A 80 -13.63 2.70 -5.56
N THR A 81 -13.55 1.96 -6.66
CA THR A 81 -14.10 0.61 -6.79
C THR A 81 -13.03 -0.37 -7.23
N HIS A 82 -13.40 -1.66 -7.26
CA HIS A 82 -12.52 -2.73 -7.75
C HIS A 82 -11.96 -2.41 -9.15
N SER A 83 -10.69 -2.68 -9.35
CA SER A 83 -9.93 -2.41 -10.59
C SER A 83 -9.72 -0.93 -10.94
N ASP A 84 -10.23 0.02 -10.17
CA ASP A 84 -9.87 1.42 -10.34
C ASP A 84 -8.37 1.62 -10.04
N ARG A 85 -7.75 2.52 -10.79
CA ARG A 85 -6.33 2.85 -10.62
C ARG A 85 -6.19 4.13 -9.80
N VAL A 86 -5.27 4.09 -8.84
CA VAL A 86 -4.95 5.22 -7.97
C VAL A 86 -3.45 5.42 -7.97
N VAL A 87 -3.00 6.59 -8.37
CA VAL A 87 -1.58 6.96 -8.29
C VAL A 87 -1.15 7.01 -6.83
N LEU A 88 0.00 6.41 -6.53
CA LEU A 88 0.69 6.57 -5.26
C LEU A 88 2.08 7.16 -5.53
N PHE A 89 2.23 8.45 -5.18
CA PHE A 89 3.44 9.21 -5.39
C PHE A 89 3.94 9.76 -4.05
N MET A 90 4.74 8.96 -3.34
CA MET A 90 5.18 9.17 -1.97
C MET A 90 6.49 8.42 -1.73
N GLU A 91 7.38 8.96 -0.91
CA GLU A 91 8.58 8.27 -0.43
C GLU A 91 8.22 7.10 0.49
N ASN A 92 9.19 6.21 0.70
CA ASN A 92 9.00 5.03 1.56
C ASN A 92 8.83 5.44 3.03
N ARG A 93 7.60 5.31 3.54
CA ARG A 93 7.21 5.60 4.93
C ARG A 93 5.96 4.80 5.33
N PRO A 94 5.52 4.81 6.60
CA PRO A 94 4.36 4.01 7.04
C PRO A 94 3.10 4.22 6.19
N GLU A 95 2.78 5.47 5.82
CA GLU A 95 1.59 5.82 5.03
C GLU A 95 1.63 5.24 3.61
N TYR A 96 2.83 5.03 3.05
CA TYR A 96 2.99 4.33 1.77
C TYR A 96 2.49 2.88 1.86
N ILE A 97 2.92 2.15 2.89
CA ILE A 97 2.49 0.76 3.13
C ILE A 97 0.99 0.71 3.45
N ILE A 98 0.50 1.62 4.29
CA ILE A 98 -0.92 1.75 4.64
C ILE A 98 -1.75 1.97 3.37
N SER A 99 -1.30 2.84 2.47
CA SER A 99 -1.98 3.12 1.20
C SER A 99 -2.04 1.90 0.28
N ILE A 100 -0.93 1.15 0.15
CA ILE A 100 -0.91 -0.10 -0.62
C ILE A 100 -1.90 -1.11 -0.05
N LEU A 101 -1.91 -1.30 1.27
CA LEU A 101 -2.83 -2.23 1.93
C LEU A 101 -4.29 -1.78 1.77
N ALA A 102 -4.58 -0.48 1.91
CA ALA A 102 -5.91 0.07 1.73
C ALA A 102 -6.45 -0.18 0.31
N LEU A 103 -5.65 0.13 -0.72
CA LEU A 103 -6.01 -0.12 -2.11
C LEU A 103 -6.23 -1.61 -2.38
N ASN A 104 -5.36 -2.46 -1.85
CA ASN A 104 -5.52 -3.92 -2.00
C ASN A 104 -6.80 -4.44 -1.35
N LYS A 105 -7.21 -3.91 -0.18
CA LYS A 105 -8.44 -4.34 0.52
C LYS A 105 -9.72 -4.09 -0.28
N ILE A 106 -9.72 -3.12 -1.16
CA ILE A 106 -10.87 -2.77 -2.01
C ILE A 106 -10.71 -3.28 -3.45
N GLY A 107 -9.62 -3.99 -3.75
CA GLY A 107 -9.31 -4.49 -5.09
C GLY A 107 -8.95 -3.40 -6.08
N ALA A 108 -8.58 -2.21 -5.62
CA ALA A 108 -8.04 -1.14 -6.46
C ALA A 108 -6.56 -1.37 -6.77
N ILE A 109 -6.10 -0.80 -7.86
CA ILE A 109 -4.74 -0.94 -8.36
C ILE A 109 -3.92 0.29 -7.95
N GLY A 110 -2.94 0.09 -7.09
CA GLY A 110 -1.95 1.12 -6.77
C GLY A 110 -0.95 1.30 -7.91
N VAL A 111 -0.93 2.48 -8.51
CA VAL A 111 0.06 2.86 -9.53
C VAL A 111 1.22 3.55 -8.84
N LEU A 112 2.26 2.79 -8.58
CA LEU A 112 3.43 3.25 -7.83
C LEU A 112 4.34 4.07 -8.74
N ILE A 113 4.44 5.37 -8.51
CA ILE A 113 5.26 6.29 -9.30
C ILE A 113 6.63 6.44 -8.66
N ASN A 114 7.68 6.38 -9.49
CA ASN A 114 9.04 6.63 -9.04
C ASN A 114 9.18 8.08 -8.56
N THR A 115 9.59 8.27 -7.33
CA THR A 115 9.69 9.56 -6.63
C THR A 115 10.73 10.52 -7.23
N SER A 116 11.65 10.00 -8.03
CA SER A 116 12.63 10.84 -8.76
C SER A 116 12.08 11.47 -10.05
N LEU A 117 10.86 11.15 -10.48
CA LEU A 117 10.28 11.67 -11.71
C LEU A 117 9.77 13.10 -11.52
N THR A 118 10.03 13.93 -12.54
CA THR A 118 9.54 15.32 -12.64
C THR A 118 9.19 15.62 -14.09
N GLY A 119 8.42 16.70 -14.34
CA GLY A 119 8.11 17.17 -15.70
C GLY A 119 7.48 16.11 -16.60
N ALA A 120 7.83 16.08 -17.87
CA ALA A 120 7.21 15.22 -18.88
C ALA A 120 7.25 13.71 -18.55
N PRO A 121 8.30 13.11 -17.98
CA PRO A 121 8.25 11.71 -17.52
C PRO A 121 7.20 11.45 -16.44
N LEU A 122 7.02 12.37 -15.48
CA LEU A 122 5.99 12.25 -14.46
C LEU A 122 4.58 12.33 -15.08
N VAL A 123 4.35 13.31 -15.96
CA VAL A 123 3.10 13.45 -16.74
C VAL A 123 2.80 12.16 -17.49
N HIS A 124 3.78 11.61 -18.20
CA HIS A 124 3.60 10.38 -18.96
C HIS A 124 3.16 9.20 -18.08
N CYS A 125 3.83 8.99 -16.94
CA CYS A 125 3.49 7.88 -16.04
C CYS A 125 2.09 8.04 -15.44
N ILE A 126 1.72 9.24 -15.01
CA ILE A 126 0.38 9.49 -14.45
C ILE A 126 -0.70 9.29 -15.52
N ASN A 127 -0.56 9.91 -16.68
CA ASN A 127 -1.58 9.88 -17.74
C ASN A 127 -1.73 8.49 -18.36
N SER A 128 -0.61 7.75 -18.56
CA SER A 128 -0.64 6.39 -19.09
C SER A 128 -1.30 5.38 -18.15
N SER A 129 -1.37 5.69 -16.86
CA SER A 129 -2.01 4.83 -15.87
C SER A 129 -3.53 4.86 -15.94
N ASP A 130 -4.13 5.88 -16.54
CA ASP A 130 -5.58 6.11 -16.54
C ASP A 130 -6.16 6.11 -15.10
N SER A 131 -5.42 6.71 -14.18
CA SER A 131 -5.81 6.77 -12.77
C SER A 131 -6.88 7.81 -12.53
N LYS A 132 -7.84 7.49 -11.65
CA LYS A 132 -8.91 8.40 -11.26
C LYS A 132 -8.52 9.32 -10.10
N LYS A 133 -7.61 8.86 -9.25
CA LYS A 133 -7.20 9.54 -8.04
C LYS A 133 -5.69 9.44 -7.84
N CYS A 134 -5.17 10.35 -7.00
CA CYS A 134 -3.77 10.41 -6.63
C CYS A 134 -3.64 10.54 -5.10
N ILE A 135 -2.80 9.73 -4.50
CA ILE A 135 -2.34 9.89 -3.11
C ILE A 135 -0.88 10.35 -3.20
N ILE A 136 -0.61 11.54 -2.66
CA ILE A 136 0.70 12.17 -2.74
C ILE A 136 1.27 12.47 -1.36
N GLY A 137 2.55 12.18 -1.15
CA GLY A 137 3.29 12.64 0.02
C GLY A 137 3.62 14.13 -0.06
N ALA A 138 3.60 14.80 1.07
CA ALA A 138 3.89 16.24 1.17
C ALA A 138 5.25 16.61 0.55
N GLU A 139 6.23 15.74 0.67
CA GLU A 139 7.59 15.86 0.18
C GLU A 139 7.67 15.92 -1.36
N LEU A 140 6.65 15.41 -2.05
CA LEU A 140 6.57 15.38 -3.52
C LEU A 140 5.53 16.37 -4.08
N ALA A 141 5.00 17.29 -3.25
CA ALA A 141 4.02 18.29 -3.68
C ALA A 141 4.56 19.19 -4.79
N ALA A 142 5.80 19.69 -4.67
CA ALA A 142 6.38 20.59 -5.66
C ALA A 142 6.60 19.95 -7.05
N PRO A 143 7.13 18.71 -7.19
CA PRO A 143 7.15 18.02 -8.47
C PRO A 143 5.78 17.84 -9.12
N LEU A 144 4.74 17.50 -8.33
CA LEU A 144 3.39 17.34 -8.86
C LEU A 144 2.75 18.67 -9.26
N GLU A 145 2.92 19.72 -8.45
CA GLU A 145 2.43 21.07 -8.76
C GLU A 145 2.95 21.58 -10.11
N GLY A 146 4.22 21.31 -10.40
CA GLY A 146 4.83 21.67 -11.67
C GLY A 146 4.20 21.09 -12.92
N VAL A 147 3.37 20.03 -12.77
CA VAL A 147 2.74 19.30 -13.89
C VAL A 147 1.21 19.21 -13.80
N LEU A 148 0.58 19.86 -12.83
CA LEU A 148 -0.87 19.76 -12.58
C LEU A 148 -1.73 20.08 -13.82
N ASN A 149 -1.30 21.01 -14.66
CA ASN A 149 -2.04 21.42 -15.86
C ASN A 149 -1.90 20.42 -17.03
N GLU A 150 -1.04 19.40 -16.88
CA GLU A 150 -0.70 18.45 -17.93
C GLU A 150 -1.17 17.01 -17.60
N ILE A 151 -1.58 16.76 -16.36
CA ILE A 151 -2.04 15.45 -15.89
C ILE A 151 -3.57 15.34 -15.94
N ASN A 152 -4.07 14.10 -16.05
CA ASN A 152 -5.50 13.82 -16.13
C ASN A 152 -6.23 13.91 -14.78
N VAL A 153 -5.51 13.84 -13.66
CA VAL A 153 -6.07 13.93 -12.30
C VAL A 153 -5.92 15.38 -11.82
N THR A 154 -6.87 16.24 -12.13
CA THR A 154 -6.79 17.69 -11.86
C THR A 154 -7.77 18.18 -10.80
N ASP A 155 -8.83 17.44 -10.52
CA ASP A 155 -9.81 17.84 -9.51
C ASP A 155 -9.20 17.65 -8.10
N LYS A 156 -9.25 18.71 -7.31
CA LYS A 156 -8.80 18.73 -5.91
C LYS A 156 -9.35 17.56 -5.09
N SER A 157 -10.60 17.19 -5.31
CA SER A 157 -11.25 16.06 -4.60
C SER A 157 -10.67 14.70 -4.97
N ASN A 158 -9.85 14.64 -6.02
CA ASN A 158 -9.20 13.42 -6.50
C ASN A 158 -7.71 13.36 -6.14
N ILE A 159 -7.17 14.40 -5.50
CA ILE A 159 -5.77 14.45 -5.06
C ILE A 159 -5.73 14.52 -3.53
N TYR A 160 -5.33 13.42 -2.92
CA TYR A 160 -5.14 13.31 -1.47
C TYR A 160 -3.70 13.62 -1.10
N TRP A 161 -3.52 14.66 -0.33
CA TRP A 161 -2.23 15.05 0.21
C TRP A 161 -2.04 14.42 1.59
N VAL A 162 -0.90 13.78 1.82
CA VAL A 162 -0.53 13.11 3.08
C VAL A 162 0.59 13.91 3.73
N LYS A 163 0.34 14.40 4.93
CA LYS A 163 1.28 15.22 5.71
C LYS A 163 2.60 14.47 5.97
N ASP A 164 3.71 15.21 5.97
CA ASP A 164 5.04 14.72 6.33
C ASP A 164 5.71 15.72 7.29
N GLY A 165 5.64 15.43 8.59
CA GLY A 165 6.14 16.34 9.63
C GLY A 165 5.38 17.66 9.74
N GLU A 166 5.92 18.60 10.53
CA GLU A 166 5.25 19.87 10.83
C GLU A 166 5.54 20.99 9.79
N ASN A 167 6.52 20.76 8.91
CA ASN A 167 7.01 21.81 7.99
C ASN A 167 6.19 21.95 6.72
N TYR A 168 5.21 21.07 6.49
CA TYR A 168 4.39 21.06 5.28
C TYR A 168 2.97 21.49 5.56
N SER A 169 2.36 22.20 4.63
CA SER A 169 0.95 22.55 4.62
C SER A 169 0.28 22.06 3.35
N CYS A 170 -0.96 21.57 3.48
CA CYS A 170 -1.70 21.06 2.33
C CYS A 170 -1.91 22.20 1.30
N PRO A 171 -1.49 22.00 0.05
CA PRO A 171 -1.66 22.99 -1.00
C PRO A 171 -3.13 23.14 -1.39
N SER A 172 -3.48 24.30 -1.96
CA SER A 172 -4.89 24.60 -2.32
C SER A 172 -5.47 23.68 -3.39
N TRP A 173 -4.63 23.05 -4.20
CA TRP A 173 -5.01 22.12 -5.27
C TRP A 173 -5.18 20.67 -4.82
N ALA A 174 -4.93 20.33 -3.55
CA ALA A 174 -5.12 19.00 -2.99
C ALA A 174 -6.05 19.03 -1.78
N SER A 175 -6.51 17.86 -1.36
CA SER A 175 -7.30 17.65 -0.14
C SER A 175 -6.42 17.00 0.92
N ASP A 176 -6.38 17.57 2.10
CA ASP A 176 -5.65 17.02 3.24
C ASP A 176 -6.32 15.71 3.68
N LEU A 177 -5.60 14.60 3.49
CA LEU A 177 -6.14 13.27 3.77
C LEU A 177 -6.48 13.10 5.24
N ASP A 178 -5.63 13.58 6.16
CA ASP A 178 -5.84 13.43 7.60
C ASP A 178 -7.16 14.07 8.07
N THR A 179 -7.57 15.18 7.43
CA THR A 179 -8.85 15.84 7.74
C THR A 179 -10.06 15.07 7.19
N LEU A 180 -9.86 14.17 6.25
CA LEU A 180 -10.91 13.42 5.57
C LEU A 180 -11.14 12.04 6.21
N LEU A 181 -10.17 11.54 6.98
CA LEU A 181 -10.26 10.23 7.62
C LEU A 181 -11.23 10.26 8.80
N ASP A 182 -12.02 9.21 8.93
CA ASP A 182 -12.94 9.00 10.07
C ASP A 182 -12.40 7.86 10.93
N GLU A 183 -11.80 8.22 12.05
CA GLU A 183 -11.21 7.29 13.02
C GLU A 183 -12.19 6.23 13.56
N SER A 184 -13.50 6.42 13.41
CA SER A 184 -14.49 5.41 13.79
C SER A 184 -14.59 4.25 12.78
N GLU A 185 -14.09 4.42 11.55
CA GLU A 185 -14.22 3.45 10.46
C GLU A 185 -13.08 2.43 10.39
N LYS A 186 -12.76 1.82 11.52
CA LYS A 186 -11.68 0.82 11.68
C LYS A 186 -12.05 -0.58 11.18
N GLN A 187 -13.30 -0.80 10.77
CA GLN A 187 -13.78 -2.10 10.31
C GLN A 187 -13.18 -2.44 8.94
N THR A 188 -12.85 -3.72 8.78
CA THR A 188 -12.38 -4.22 7.48
C THR A 188 -13.47 -4.03 6.41
N PRO A 189 -13.15 -3.43 5.26
CA PRO A 189 -14.10 -3.25 4.17
C PRO A 189 -14.69 -4.58 3.70
N LYS A 190 -15.98 -4.59 3.35
CA LYS A 190 -16.65 -5.79 2.82
C LYS A 190 -16.10 -6.20 1.46
N GLU A 191 -15.57 -5.25 0.73
CA GLU A 191 -14.95 -5.38 -0.59
C GLU A 191 -13.79 -6.36 -0.61
N ILE A 192 -13.10 -6.57 0.51
CA ILE A 192 -12.01 -7.55 0.65
C ILE A 192 -12.45 -8.96 0.21
N GLY A 193 -13.72 -9.32 0.44
CA GLY A 193 -14.25 -10.61 0.03
C GLY A 193 -14.31 -10.83 -1.49
N ASN A 194 -14.17 -9.77 -2.28
CA ASN A 194 -14.20 -9.81 -3.75
C ASN A 194 -12.79 -9.71 -4.37
N VAL A 195 -11.76 -9.59 -3.55
CA VAL A 195 -10.37 -9.46 -4.02
C VAL A 195 -9.76 -10.85 -4.18
N THR A 196 -9.24 -11.15 -5.36
CA THR A 196 -8.62 -12.44 -5.69
C THR A 196 -7.12 -12.31 -5.92
N ALA A 197 -6.45 -13.43 -6.22
CA ALA A 197 -5.01 -13.48 -6.52
C ALA A 197 -4.63 -12.97 -7.92
N LYS A 198 -5.62 -12.52 -8.73
CA LYS A 198 -5.39 -11.98 -10.08
C LYS A 198 -4.67 -10.67 -10.06
#